data_1120288cac355870e35a46744b29c3fd
#
_entry.id   1120288cac355870e35a46744b29c3fd
#
_cell.length_a   1.000
_cell.length_b   1.000
_cell.length_c   1.000
_cell.angle_alpha   90.00
_cell.angle_beta   90.00
_cell.angle_gamma   90.00
#
_symmetry.space_group_name_H-M   'P 1'
#
loop_
_entity.id
_entity.type
_entity.pdbx_description
1 polymer ?
#
loop_
_entity_poly.entity_id
_entity_poly.type
_entity_poly.pdbx_seq_one_letter_code
_entity_poly.pdbx_strand_id
1 'polypeptide(L)'
;MTPERFKRITDMLAQRQLDLTVCMEEVHKPHNLAAIVRTADAIGIHRVHAVWPKTWIHKRKGTARGSQNWVDVKLHPDIGSAVAELKASGMQILATHLSDSSVDFRAIDYTKPTAILVGQEKHGIGEEALALADHHIVIPMVGMVQSLNVS
;
A
#
# COMPACT_ATOMS: atom_id res chain seq x y z
N MET A 1 -20.10 -18.91 -16.80
CA MET A 1 -18.72 -19.08 -16.24
C MET A 1 -18.36 -20.55 -16.34
N THR A 2 -17.14 -20.88 -16.82
CA THR A 2 -16.72 -22.29 -16.88
C THR A 2 -16.34 -22.82 -15.50
N PRO A 3 -16.45 -24.13 -15.24
CA PRO A 3 -16.04 -24.74 -13.97
C PRO A 3 -14.58 -24.45 -13.58
N GLU A 4 -13.67 -24.44 -14.57
CA GLU A 4 -12.24 -24.14 -14.38
C GLU A 4 -12.04 -22.70 -13.92
N ARG A 5 -12.77 -21.76 -14.51
CA ARG A 5 -12.72 -20.33 -14.11
C ARG A 5 -13.27 -20.13 -12.70
N PHE A 6 -14.35 -20.79 -12.39
CA PHE A 6 -14.95 -20.76 -11.04
C PHE A 6 -13.96 -21.28 -10.00
N LYS A 7 -13.38 -22.46 -10.26
CA LYS A 7 -12.36 -23.05 -9.38
C LYS A 7 -11.18 -22.11 -9.19
N ARG A 8 -10.62 -21.53 -10.25
CA ARG A 8 -9.49 -20.58 -10.17
C ARG A 8 -9.81 -19.35 -9.33
N ILE A 9 -11.02 -18.80 -9.46
CA ILE A 9 -11.47 -17.65 -8.65
C ILE A 9 -11.58 -18.06 -7.16
N THR A 10 -12.18 -19.21 -6.87
CA THR A 10 -12.32 -19.71 -5.50
C THR A 10 -10.96 -19.98 -4.84
N ASP A 11 -10.04 -20.63 -5.57
CA ASP A 11 -8.69 -20.91 -5.09
C ASP A 11 -7.92 -19.61 -4.79
N MET A 12 -8.04 -18.62 -5.67
CA MET A 12 -7.43 -17.29 -5.50
C MET A 12 -8.01 -16.56 -4.27
N LEU A 13 -9.34 -16.57 -4.10
CA LEU A 13 -9.98 -15.93 -2.96
C LEU A 13 -9.59 -16.58 -1.63
N ALA A 14 -9.41 -17.89 -1.60
CA ALA A 14 -8.96 -18.64 -0.42
C ALA A 14 -7.53 -18.26 0.02
N GLN A 15 -6.73 -17.67 -0.87
CA GLN A 15 -5.35 -17.24 -0.60
C GLN A 15 -5.25 -15.73 -0.28
N ARG A 16 -6.38 -15.00 -0.24
CA ARG A 16 -6.36 -13.57 0.06
C ARG A 16 -5.95 -13.31 1.51
N GLN A 17 -4.98 -12.41 1.66
CA GLN A 17 -4.46 -11.95 2.95
C GLN A 17 -5.19 -10.68 3.37
N LEU A 18 -5.85 -10.71 4.52
CA LEU A 18 -6.66 -9.60 5.04
C LEU A 18 -5.92 -8.75 6.07
N ASP A 19 -4.81 -9.26 6.59
CA ASP A 19 -4.01 -8.68 7.66
C ASP A 19 -2.74 -7.97 7.15
N LEU A 20 -2.60 -7.84 5.82
CA LEU A 20 -1.55 -7.04 5.18
C LEU A 20 -2.16 -6.10 4.14
N THR A 21 -1.76 -4.84 4.17
CA THR A 21 -2.17 -3.85 3.18
C THR A 21 -1.08 -2.81 2.91
N VAL A 22 -1.28 -2.04 1.84
CA VAL A 22 -0.48 -0.86 1.50
C VAL A 22 -1.37 0.38 1.54
N CYS A 23 -0.90 1.44 2.16
CA CYS A 23 -1.52 2.76 2.12
C CYS A 23 -0.62 3.71 1.33
N MET A 24 -1.15 4.27 0.27
CA MET A 24 -0.45 5.17 -0.65
C MET A 24 -0.82 6.61 -0.36
N GLU A 25 0.12 7.40 0.15
CA GLU A 25 -0.07 8.83 0.34
C GLU A 25 0.36 9.57 -0.92
N GLU A 26 -0.62 10.09 -1.67
CA GLU A 26 -0.42 10.93 -2.85
C GLU A 26 0.56 10.36 -3.91
N VAL A 27 0.53 9.05 -4.15
CA VAL A 27 1.29 8.42 -5.24
C VAL A 27 0.70 8.86 -6.57
N HIS A 28 1.28 9.88 -7.19
CA HIS A 28 0.69 10.59 -8.34
C HIS A 28 0.84 9.86 -9.67
N LYS A 29 1.92 9.12 -9.87
CA LYS A 29 2.19 8.49 -11.16
C LYS A 29 1.25 7.30 -11.39
N PRO A 30 0.43 7.30 -12.45
CA PRO A 30 -0.54 6.22 -12.70
C PRO A 30 0.10 4.84 -12.81
N HIS A 31 1.32 4.75 -13.39
CA HIS A 31 2.03 3.49 -13.52
C HIS A 31 2.51 2.93 -12.17
N ASN A 32 2.90 3.77 -11.22
CA ASN A 32 3.31 3.33 -9.88
C ASN A 32 2.12 2.77 -9.11
N LEU A 33 0.98 3.44 -9.19
CA LEU A 33 -0.23 2.89 -8.59
C LEU A 33 -0.61 1.54 -9.23
N ALA A 34 -0.62 1.48 -10.56
CA ALA A 34 -0.95 0.24 -11.26
C ALA A 34 0.03 -0.88 -10.90
N ALA A 35 1.31 -0.56 -10.72
CA ALA A 35 2.35 -1.51 -10.32
C ALA A 35 2.15 -1.98 -8.87
N ILE A 36 1.80 -1.09 -7.93
CA ILE A 36 1.49 -1.47 -6.54
C ILE A 36 0.25 -2.39 -6.50
N VAL A 37 -0.83 -2.03 -7.20
CA VAL A 37 -2.04 -2.86 -7.28
C VAL A 37 -1.74 -4.23 -7.88
N ARG A 38 -0.91 -4.28 -8.92
CA ARG A 38 -0.49 -5.54 -9.53
C ARG A 38 0.35 -6.41 -8.58
N THR A 39 1.28 -5.81 -7.85
CA THR A 39 2.07 -6.51 -6.84
C THR A 39 1.17 -7.02 -5.72
N ALA A 40 0.24 -6.19 -5.23
CA ALA A 40 -0.75 -6.57 -4.24
C ALA A 40 -1.59 -7.77 -4.67
N ASP A 41 -2.05 -7.78 -5.92
CA ASP A 41 -2.77 -8.94 -6.49
C ASP A 41 -1.91 -10.20 -6.51
N ALA A 42 -0.66 -10.07 -6.99
CA ALA A 42 0.28 -11.20 -7.12
C ALA A 42 0.60 -11.88 -5.78
N ILE A 43 0.65 -11.14 -4.68
CA ILE A 43 0.96 -11.66 -3.34
C ILE A 43 -0.28 -11.91 -2.49
N GLY A 44 -1.48 -11.72 -3.02
CA GLY A 44 -2.74 -12.03 -2.35
C GLY A 44 -3.29 -10.95 -1.43
N ILE A 45 -2.79 -9.71 -1.47
CA ILE A 45 -3.41 -8.60 -0.73
C ILE A 45 -4.81 -8.35 -1.29
N HIS A 46 -5.80 -8.30 -0.39
CA HIS A 46 -7.20 -8.12 -0.77
C HIS A 46 -7.52 -6.66 -1.09
N ARG A 47 -7.03 -5.73 -0.28
CA ARG A 47 -7.33 -4.30 -0.38
C ARG A 47 -6.06 -3.48 -0.24
N VAL A 48 -6.00 -2.38 -0.98
CA VAL A 48 -5.01 -1.31 -0.79
C VAL A 48 -5.75 0.00 -0.51
N HIS A 49 -5.10 0.91 0.18
CA HIS A 49 -5.63 2.21 0.54
C HIS A 49 -4.89 3.30 -0.22
N ALA A 50 -5.59 4.35 -0.62
CA ALA A 50 -4.99 5.49 -1.31
C ALA A 50 -5.58 6.80 -0.82
N VAL A 51 -4.69 7.73 -0.51
CA VAL A 51 -5.04 9.09 -0.12
C VAL A 51 -4.78 10.01 -1.31
N TRP A 52 -5.83 10.63 -1.84
CA TRP A 52 -5.73 11.60 -2.92
C TRP A 52 -6.62 12.81 -2.69
N PRO A 53 -6.14 14.00 -3.08
CA PRO A 53 -6.99 15.17 -3.13
C PRO A 53 -8.23 14.89 -4.00
N LYS A 54 -9.40 15.34 -3.58
CA LYS A 54 -10.70 15.12 -4.25
C LYS A 54 -10.69 15.47 -5.75
N THR A 55 -9.84 16.39 -6.16
CA THR A 55 -9.67 16.82 -7.57
C THR A 55 -9.09 15.75 -8.49
N TRP A 56 -8.45 14.71 -7.96
CA TRP A 56 -7.80 13.65 -8.73
C TRP A 56 -8.67 12.41 -8.95
N ILE A 57 -9.72 12.25 -8.13
CA ILE A 57 -10.62 11.08 -8.16
C ILE A 57 -11.34 10.97 -9.50
N HIS A 58 -11.65 12.10 -10.15
CA HIS A 58 -12.38 12.14 -11.42
C HIS A 58 -11.56 11.78 -12.66
N LYS A 59 -10.22 11.81 -12.59
CA LYS A 59 -9.33 11.55 -13.75
C LYS A 59 -8.97 10.08 -13.99
N ARG A 60 -9.49 9.14 -13.19
CA ARG A 60 -8.97 7.77 -13.10
C ARG A 60 -9.81 6.65 -13.71
N LYS A 61 -10.72 6.92 -14.56
CA LYS A 61 -11.36 5.85 -15.34
C LYS A 61 -10.40 5.37 -16.44
N GLY A 62 -9.62 4.30 -16.19
CA GLY A 62 -8.95 3.59 -17.28
C GLY A 62 -7.52 3.05 -17.12
N THR A 63 -6.85 3.12 -15.97
CA THR A 63 -5.38 2.89 -15.93
C THR A 63 -4.88 1.55 -15.38
N ALA A 64 -5.72 0.71 -14.80
CA ALA A 64 -5.26 -0.59 -14.27
C ALA A 64 -5.85 -1.76 -15.07
N ARG A 65 -5.10 -2.29 -16.03
CA ARG A 65 -5.51 -3.43 -16.85
C ARG A 65 -5.69 -4.69 -16.01
N GLY A 66 -6.92 -4.98 -15.57
CA GLY A 66 -7.31 -6.28 -15.03
C GLY A 66 -7.10 -6.49 -13.53
N SER A 67 -5.98 -6.07 -12.93
CA SER A 67 -5.69 -6.27 -11.50
C SER A 67 -6.64 -5.50 -10.59
N GLN A 68 -7.16 -4.37 -11.04
CA GLN A 68 -8.19 -3.59 -10.36
C GLN A 68 -9.53 -4.33 -10.16
N ASN A 69 -9.74 -5.42 -10.87
CA ASN A 69 -10.93 -6.25 -10.71
C ASN A 69 -10.80 -7.23 -9.53
N TRP A 70 -9.58 -7.39 -9.02
CA TRP A 70 -9.25 -8.40 -8.02
C TRP A 70 -8.74 -7.81 -6.70
N VAL A 71 -8.21 -6.59 -6.73
CA VAL A 71 -7.77 -5.83 -5.55
C VAL A 71 -8.68 -4.63 -5.36
N ASP A 72 -9.29 -4.52 -4.20
CA ASP A 72 -10.10 -3.36 -3.84
C ASP A 72 -9.18 -2.16 -3.53
N VAL A 73 -9.39 -1.03 -4.20
CA VAL A 73 -8.66 0.23 -3.95
C VAL A 73 -9.57 1.18 -3.21
N LYS A 74 -9.38 1.29 -1.89
CA LYS A 74 -10.16 2.20 -1.06
C LYS A 74 -9.54 3.59 -1.05
N LEU A 75 -10.34 4.59 -1.42
CA LEU A 75 -9.93 5.99 -1.43
C LEU A 75 -10.28 6.67 -0.10
N HIS A 76 -9.35 7.50 0.39
CA HIS A 76 -9.52 8.33 1.57
C HIS A 76 -9.34 9.81 1.24
N PRO A 77 -10.08 10.70 1.92
CA PRO A 77 -9.96 12.15 1.67
C PRO A 77 -8.64 12.74 2.21
N ASP A 78 -8.07 12.12 3.24
CA ASP A 78 -6.85 12.56 3.92
C ASP A 78 -6.16 11.37 4.61
N ILE A 79 -4.92 11.59 5.02
CA ILE A 79 -4.09 10.56 5.65
C ILE A 79 -4.57 10.21 7.07
N GLY A 80 -5.09 11.19 7.79
CA GLY A 80 -5.62 10.96 9.14
C GLY A 80 -6.79 9.98 9.12
N SER A 81 -7.73 10.14 8.19
CA SER A 81 -8.87 9.23 7.99
C SER A 81 -8.41 7.83 7.60
N ALA A 82 -7.42 7.72 6.71
CA ALA A 82 -6.87 6.43 6.28
C ALA A 82 -6.23 5.69 7.46
N VAL A 83 -5.34 6.36 8.20
CA VAL A 83 -4.64 5.76 9.35
C VAL A 83 -5.61 5.41 10.47
N ALA A 84 -6.61 6.26 10.76
CA ALA A 84 -7.61 5.98 11.78
C ALA A 84 -8.39 4.69 11.47
N GLU A 85 -8.79 4.49 10.23
CA GLU A 85 -9.47 3.26 9.80
C GLU A 85 -8.57 2.03 9.90
N LEU A 86 -7.31 2.13 9.47
CA LEU A 86 -6.35 1.03 9.55
C LEU A 86 -6.08 0.64 11.00
N LYS A 87 -5.88 1.61 11.90
CA LYS A 87 -5.70 1.36 13.34
C LYS A 87 -6.95 0.78 13.99
N ALA A 88 -8.14 1.24 13.60
CA ALA A 88 -9.41 0.65 14.07
C ALA A 88 -9.57 -0.81 13.64
N SER A 89 -8.94 -1.23 12.55
CA SER A 89 -8.86 -2.63 12.09
C SER A 89 -7.74 -3.43 12.80
N GLY A 90 -7.04 -2.84 13.77
CA GLY A 90 -5.97 -3.50 14.52
C GLY A 90 -4.63 -3.55 13.81
N MET A 91 -4.43 -2.80 12.74
CA MET A 91 -3.17 -2.80 11.99
C MET A 91 -2.13 -1.87 12.63
N GLN A 92 -0.89 -2.33 12.72
CA GLN A 92 0.27 -1.46 12.93
C GLN A 92 0.59 -0.71 11.63
N ILE A 93 1.02 0.53 11.75
CA ILE A 93 1.35 1.40 10.62
C ILE A 93 2.86 1.55 10.50
N LEU A 94 3.41 1.09 9.38
CA LEU A 94 4.84 1.16 9.09
C LEU A 94 5.09 2.16 7.97
N ALA A 95 5.69 3.31 8.29
CA ALA A 95 6.03 4.33 7.30
C ALA A 95 7.40 4.04 6.68
N THR A 96 7.45 3.94 5.35
CA THR A 96 8.74 3.83 4.62
C THR A 96 9.43 5.19 4.60
N HIS A 97 10.39 5.39 5.48
CA HIS A 97 11.05 6.68 5.66
C HIS A 97 12.53 6.52 6.01
N LEU A 98 13.39 7.30 5.38
CA LEU A 98 14.83 7.31 5.67
C LEU A 98 15.13 8.39 6.71
N SER A 99 15.44 7.96 7.93
CA SER A 99 15.87 8.84 9.04
C SER A 99 16.74 8.07 10.00
N ASP A 100 17.41 8.78 10.92
CA ASP A 100 18.24 8.17 11.96
C ASP A 100 17.43 7.31 12.95
N SER A 101 16.13 7.54 13.05
CA SER A 101 15.21 6.76 13.88
C SER A 101 14.56 5.57 13.18
N SER A 102 14.81 5.40 11.88
CA SER A 102 14.21 4.31 11.11
C SER A 102 14.92 2.99 11.39
N VAL A 103 14.12 1.93 11.50
CA VAL A 103 14.61 0.57 11.73
C VAL A 103 14.61 -0.23 10.44
N ASP A 104 15.51 -1.22 10.35
CA ASP A 104 15.51 -2.18 9.26
C ASP A 104 14.12 -2.86 9.18
N PHE A 105 13.52 -2.89 7.99
CA PHE A 105 12.20 -3.48 7.80
C PHE A 105 12.11 -4.93 8.30
N ARG A 106 13.22 -5.67 8.32
CA ARG A 106 13.29 -7.06 8.79
C ARG A 106 13.21 -7.19 10.32
N ALA A 107 13.37 -6.09 11.06
CA ALA A 107 13.28 -6.07 12.52
C ALA A 107 11.83 -5.98 13.04
N ILE A 108 10.86 -5.84 12.14
CA ILE A 108 9.43 -5.70 12.49
C ILE A 108 8.80 -7.09 12.66
N ASP A 109 7.89 -7.19 13.62
CA ASP A 109 7.03 -8.37 13.81
C ASP A 109 5.84 -8.33 12.84
N TYR A 110 5.98 -9.00 11.70
CA TYR A 110 4.92 -9.11 10.68
C TYR A 110 3.89 -10.22 10.98
N THR A 111 3.93 -10.86 12.12
CA THR A 111 2.82 -11.73 12.56
C THR A 111 1.60 -10.91 13.00
N LYS A 112 1.78 -9.62 13.23
CA LYS A 112 0.70 -8.67 13.52
C LYS A 112 0.10 -8.13 12.23
N PRO A 113 -1.22 -7.81 12.21
CA PRO A 113 -1.83 -7.09 11.09
C PRO A 113 -1.04 -5.81 10.78
N THR A 114 -0.70 -5.60 9.52
CA THR A 114 0.27 -4.57 9.11
C THR A 114 -0.22 -3.78 7.91
N ALA A 115 -0.12 -2.46 7.98
CA ALA A 115 -0.24 -1.55 6.87
C ALA A 115 1.10 -0.87 6.58
N ILE A 116 1.60 -1.01 5.36
CA ILE A 116 2.82 -0.35 4.90
C ILE A 116 2.41 0.96 4.24
N LEU A 117 2.90 2.07 4.78
CA LEU A 117 2.64 3.40 4.26
C LEU A 117 3.78 3.81 3.32
N VAL A 118 3.42 4.17 2.10
CA VAL A 118 4.33 4.65 1.07
C VAL A 118 3.91 6.04 0.59
N GLY A 119 4.87 6.89 0.31
CA GLY A 119 4.64 8.28 -0.09
C GLY A 119 5.00 8.59 -1.53
N GLN A 120 5.02 9.87 -1.83
CA GLN A 120 5.42 10.41 -3.12
C GLN A 120 6.90 10.16 -3.41
N GLU A 121 7.24 9.99 -4.69
CA GLU A 121 8.63 9.80 -5.11
C GLU A 121 9.54 11.02 -4.82
N LYS A 122 8.99 12.24 -4.93
CA LYS A 122 9.76 13.47 -4.74
C LYS A 122 9.85 13.93 -3.30
N HIS A 123 8.74 13.80 -2.56
CA HIS A 123 8.60 14.39 -1.23
C HIS A 123 8.49 13.32 -0.12
N GLY A 124 8.43 12.05 -0.49
CA GLY A 124 8.26 10.95 0.47
C GLY A 124 6.89 10.99 1.16
N ILE A 125 6.88 10.59 2.42
CA ILE A 125 5.71 10.59 3.29
C ILE A 125 5.62 11.93 4.00
N GLY A 126 4.41 12.48 4.13
CA GLY A 126 4.15 13.74 4.82
C GLY A 126 4.38 13.67 6.34
N GLU A 127 4.63 14.81 6.97
CA GLU A 127 4.91 14.89 8.42
C GLU A 127 3.75 14.35 9.27
N GLU A 128 2.51 14.62 8.88
CA GLU A 128 1.32 14.09 9.56
C GLU A 128 1.31 12.56 9.54
N ALA A 129 1.57 11.96 8.38
CA ALA A 129 1.62 10.52 8.22
C ALA A 129 2.75 9.87 9.02
N LEU A 130 3.92 10.51 9.06
CA LEU A 130 5.06 10.06 9.87
C LEU A 130 4.74 10.11 11.37
N ALA A 131 4.05 11.15 11.83
CA ALA A 131 3.64 11.28 13.22
C ALA A 131 2.59 10.24 13.64
N LEU A 132 1.74 9.80 12.72
CA LEU A 132 0.71 8.80 12.95
C LEU A 132 1.21 7.35 12.85
N ALA A 133 2.38 7.12 12.24
CA ALA A 133 2.97 5.79 12.09
C ALA A 133 3.47 5.23 13.43
N ASP A 134 3.37 3.92 13.58
CA ASP A 134 3.86 3.22 14.77
C ASP A 134 5.38 2.98 14.68
N HIS A 135 5.89 2.73 13.47
CA HIS A 135 7.33 2.59 13.21
C HIS A 135 7.69 3.23 11.87
N HIS A 136 8.90 3.79 11.81
CA HIS A 136 9.54 4.17 10.55
C HIS A 136 10.48 3.04 10.15
N ILE A 137 10.32 2.55 8.92
CA ILE A 137 11.10 1.44 8.40
C ILE A 137 11.92 1.85 7.19
N VAL A 138 13.06 1.22 7.03
CA VAL A 138 13.97 1.43 5.90
C VAL A 138 14.38 0.10 5.29
N ILE A 139 14.53 0.09 3.97
CA ILE A 139 15.23 -0.98 3.26
C ILE A 139 16.70 -0.56 3.18
N PRO A 140 17.65 -1.27 3.81
CA PRO A 140 19.04 -0.91 3.75
C PRO A 140 19.57 -0.89 2.33
N MET A 141 20.23 0.21 1.94
CA MET A 141 20.88 0.36 0.64
C MET A 141 22.39 0.35 0.81
N VAL A 142 23.10 -0.46 0.04
CA VAL A 142 24.56 -0.55 0.09
C VAL A 142 25.25 0.12 -1.11
N GLY A 143 24.47 0.57 -2.09
CA GLY A 143 24.97 1.22 -3.30
C GLY A 143 24.82 2.74 -3.26
N MET A 144 24.97 3.38 -4.42
CA MET A 144 24.85 4.84 -4.57
C MET A 144 23.42 5.34 -4.55
N VAL A 145 22.44 4.49 -4.85
CA VAL A 145 21.03 4.88 -4.83
C VAL A 145 20.51 4.94 -3.40
N GLN A 146 19.64 5.92 -3.13
CA GLN A 146 19.04 6.12 -1.82
C GLN A 146 17.57 5.67 -1.75
N SER A 147 17.00 5.28 -2.87
CA SER A 147 15.62 4.81 -2.95
C SER A 147 15.44 3.80 -4.06
N LEU A 148 14.45 2.92 -3.89
CA LEU A 148 13.93 2.02 -4.91
C LEU A 148 12.62 2.58 -5.46
N ASN A 149 12.20 2.05 -6.63
CA ASN A 149 10.85 2.34 -7.10
C ASN A 149 9.83 1.79 -6.10
N VAL A 150 8.70 2.49 -5.93
CA VAL A 150 7.67 2.15 -4.95
C VAL A 150 6.93 0.85 -5.26
N SER A 151 7.05 0.34 -6.48
CA SER A 151 6.37 -0.88 -6.96
C SER A 151 7.16 -2.16 -6.73
#